data_82eeded2bc54a8bec8754ab586a25e46
#
_entry.id   82eeded2bc54a8bec8754ab586a25e46
#
_cell.length_a   1.000
_cell.length_b   1.000
_cell.length_c   1.000
_cell.angle_alpha   90.00
_cell.angle_beta   90.00
_cell.angle_gamma   90.00
#
_symmetry.space_group_name_H-M   'P 1'
#
loop_
_entity.id
_entity.type
_entity.pdbx_description
1 polymer ?
#
loop_
_entity_poly.entity_id
_entity_poly.type
_entity_poly.pdbx_seq_one_letter_code
_entity_poly.pdbx_strand_id
1 'polypeptide(L)'
;MADAAGTDGTGGVGETGARLLPWSTPEGKPCFVVSDGSGYVSRLADEIEAAQLGLAAERIEAARRVLEGRRWTAGELHLMAVELTETLVEVHRVAESRGARLAARSGSGSRGS
;
A
#
# COMPACT_ATOMS: atom_id res chain seq x y z
N MET A 1 13.07 9.04 -13.82
CA MET A 1 12.90 8.72 -13.91
C MET A 1 12.38 7.91 -14.26
N ALA A 2 12.10 7.75 -14.09
CA ALA A 2 11.61 7.10 -14.29
C ALA A 2 11.23 6.40 -14.89
N ASP A 3 11.28 6.61 -15.30
CA ASP A 3 10.86 6.01 -15.92
C ASP A 3 11.10 5.02 -16.14
N ALA A 4 11.62 4.94 -15.90
CA ALA A 4 11.83 4.10 -16.08
C ALA A 4 11.37 3.22 -15.95
N ALA A 5 11.06 3.53 -15.86
CA ALA A 5 10.61 2.89 -15.82
C ALA A 5 10.21 2.13 -16.10
N GLY A 6 10.24 2.34 -16.27
CA GLY A 6 9.93 1.65 -16.44
C GLY A 6 9.85 0.70 -16.72
N THR A 7 10.15 0.77 -16.78
CA THR A 7 10.14 0.01 -17.05
C THR A 7 10.08 -0.86 -17.44
N ASP A 8 10.19 -0.79 -17.63
CA ASP A 8 10.23 -1.51 -18.04
C ASP A 8 10.32 -2.56 -18.19
N GLY A 9 10.76 -2.51 -18.67
CA GLY A 9 11.11 -3.73 -18.90
C GLY A 9 10.66 -4.67 -18.08
N THR A 10 10.36 -4.37 -17.90
CA THR A 10 9.95 -5.01 -17.21
C THR A 10 9.33 -6.23 -17.42
N GLY A 11 9.14 -6.61 -18.52
CA GLY A 11 8.57 -7.80 -18.77
C GLY A 11 9.03 -8.94 -17.99
N GLY A 12 10.23 -9.21 -18.00
CA GLY A 12 10.74 -10.30 -17.30
C GLY A 12 10.74 -10.12 -15.84
N VAL A 13 10.56 -8.94 -15.44
CA VAL A 13 10.65 -8.63 -14.10
C VAL A 13 9.52 -9.17 -13.29
N GLY A 14 8.38 -9.35 -13.84
CA GLY A 14 7.26 -9.83 -13.11
C GLY A 14 7.53 -11.12 -12.40
N GLU A 15 8.41 -11.93 -12.94
CA GLU A 15 8.70 -13.20 -12.33
C GLU A 15 9.51 -13.07 -11.08
N THR A 16 10.33 -12.07 -10.98
CA THR A 16 11.19 -11.90 -9.84
C THR A 16 10.61 -10.98 -8.81
N GLY A 17 9.41 -10.50 -9.04
CA GLY A 17 8.76 -9.76 -8.01
C GLY A 17 8.97 -8.28 -8.05
N ALA A 18 8.32 -7.62 -8.99
CA ALA A 18 8.18 -6.19 -8.89
C ALA A 18 7.31 -5.91 -7.68
N ARG A 19 7.73 -5.00 -6.85
CA ARG A 19 7.02 -4.66 -5.63
C ARG A 19 6.29 -3.34 -5.79
N LEU A 20 5.00 -3.33 -5.47
CA LEU A 20 4.22 -2.10 -5.41
C LEU A 20 4.65 -1.32 -4.18
N LEU A 21 5.02 -0.07 -4.38
CA LEU A 21 5.46 0.78 -3.29
C LEU A 21 4.27 1.47 -2.62
N PRO A 22 4.43 1.89 -1.36
CA PRO A 22 3.33 2.53 -0.63
C PRO A 22 3.13 4.00 -0.98
N TRP A 23 3.78 4.47 -2.02
CA TRP A 23 3.56 5.83 -2.52
C TRP A 23 3.28 5.77 -4.01
N SER A 24 2.79 6.89 -4.55
CA SER A 24 2.48 6.98 -5.96
C SER A 24 3.15 8.19 -6.57
N THR A 25 3.09 8.27 -7.89
CA THR A 25 3.61 9.43 -8.61
C THR A 25 2.72 10.64 -8.34
N PRO A 26 3.19 11.85 -8.66
CA PRO A 26 2.34 13.03 -8.51
C PRO A 26 1.02 12.93 -9.26
N GLU A 27 1.00 12.15 -10.34
CA GLU A 27 -0.23 11.94 -11.11
C GLU A 27 -1.13 10.86 -10.51
N GLY A 28 -0.72 10.27 -9.39
CA GLY A 28 -1.53 9.26 -8.75
C GLY A 28 -1.31 7.84 -9.25
N LYS A 29 -0.29 7.64 -10.07
CA LYS A 29 -0.03 6.31 -10.61
C LYS A 29 0.81 5.49 -9.65
N PRO A 30 0.62 4.18 -9.62
CA PRO A 30 1.39 3.34 -8.71
C PRO A 30 2.87 3.30 -9.09
N CYS A 31 3.70 3.19 -8.07
CA CYS A 31 5.14 3.03 -8.25
C CYS A 31 5.55 1.62 -7.90
N PHE A 32 6.49 1.09 -8.67
CA PHE A 32 6.99 -0.27 -8.43
C PHE A 32 8.50 -0.26 -8.36
N VAL A 33 9.06 -1.22 -7.67
CA VAL A 33 10.50 -1.42 -7.65
C VAL A 33 10.79 -2.90 -7.89
N VAL A 34 11.87 -3.15 -8.61
CA VAL A 34 12.33 -4.50 -8.85
C VAL A 34 13.44 -4.78 -7.85
N SER A 35 13.23 -5.77 -7.02
CA SER A 35 14.16 -6.00 -5.94
C SER A 35 13.98 -7.40 -5.42
N ASP A 36 15.01 -7.93 -4.80
CA ASP A 36 14.91 -9.21 -4.12
C ASP A 36 14.35 -9.05 -2.70
N GLY A 37 13.95 -7.84 -2.35
CA GLY A 37 13.35 -7.58 -1.06
C GLY A 37 14.33 -7.09 -0.01
N SER A 38 15.61 -7.00 -0.35
CA SER A 38 16.62 -6.64 0.64
C SER A 38 17.25 -5.28 0.43
N GLY A 39 16.86 -4.53 -0.58
CA GLY A 39 17.46 -3.23 -0.85
C GLY A 39 16.94 -2.13 0.05
N TYR A 40 17.59 -0.99 -0.03
CA TYR A 40 17.21 0.15 0.78
C TYR A 40 15.76 0.59 0.54
N VAL A 41 15.36 0.61 -0.75
CA VAL A 41 14.00 1.05 -1.07
C VAL A 41 12.98 0.07 -0.51
N SER A 42 13.27 -1.22 -0.55
CA SER A 42 12.35 -2.20 0.01
C SER A 42 12.20 -2.06 1.52
N ARG A 43 13.31 -1.80 2.21
CA ARG A 43 13.23 -1.59 3.66
C ARG A 43 12.48 -0.32 4.00
N LEU A 44 12.72 0.75 3.23
CA LEU A 44 12.00 1.98 3.43
C LEU A 44 10.50 1.78 3.19
N ALA A 45 10.16 1.03 2.14
CA ALA A 45 8.76 0.74 1.85
C ALA A 45 8.12 -0.05 2.99
N ASP A 46 8.85 -1.01 3.58
CA ASP A 46 8.34 -1.76 4.73
C ASP A 46 8.02 -0.84 5.90
N GLU A 47 8.91 0.11 6.17
CA GLU A 47 8.71 1.04 7.28
C GLU A 47 7.51 1.95 7.03
N ILE A 48 7.36 2.41 5.81
CA ILE A 48 6.24 3.28 5.47
C ILE A 48 4.93 2.52 5.53
N GLU A 49 4.93 1.28 5.05
CA GLU A 49 3.72 0.45 5.13
C GLU A 49 3.32 0.22 6.58
N ALA A 50 4.30 -0.05 7.45
CA ALA A 50 4.00 -0.25 8.86
C ALA A 50 3.42 1.03 9.47
N ALA A 51 3.98 2.18 9.12
CA ALA A 51 3.47 3.45 9.62
C ALA A 51 2.06 3.72 9.12
N GLN A 52 1.78 3.40 7.87
CA GLN A 52 0.44 3.57 7.31
C GLN A 52 -0.58 2.70 8.02
N LEU A 53 -0.21 1.45 8.32
CA LEU A 53 -1.11 0.56 9.03
C LEU A 53 -1.34 1.03 10.47
N GLY A 54 -0.31 1.56 11.12
CA GLY A 54 -0.46 2.13 12.45
C GLY A 54 -1.39 3.32 12.46
N LEU A 55 -1.24 4.21 11.47
CA LEU A 55 -2.11 5.36 11.36
C LEU A 55 -3.55 4.93 11.08
N ALA A 56 -3.73 3.89 10.27
CA ALA A 56 -5.07 3.37 9.99
C ALA A 56 -5.74 2.90 11.27
N ALA A 57 -4.99 2.20 12.15
CA ALA A 57 -5.56 1.74 13.41
C ALA A 57 -6.01 2.93 14.27
N GLU A 58 -5.20 3.99 14.31
CA GLU A 58 -5.57 5.18 15.06
C GLU A 58 -6.81 5.86 14.51
N ARG A 59 -6.92 5.91 13.20
CA ARG A 59 -8.07 6.55 12.56
C ARG A 59 -9.35 5.76 12.75
N ILE A 60 -9.23 4.43 12.77
CA ILE A 60 -10.37 3.59 13.07
C ILE A 60 -10.89 3.89 14.48
N GLU A 61 -9.98 3.98 15.46
CA GLU A 61 -10.37 4.28 16.81
C GLU A 61 -11.00 5.65 16.94
N ALA A 62 -10.43 6.64 16.27
CA ALA A 62 -10.99 7.98 16.30
C ALA A 62 -12.39 8.01 15.70
N ALA A 63 -12.58 7.30 14.58
CA ALA A 63 -13.89 7.24 13.95
C ALA A 63 -14.91 6.54 14.83
N ARG A 64 -14.51 5.48 15.52
CA ARG A 64 -15.40 4.79 16.44
C ARG A 64 -15.88 5.71 17.56
N ARG A 65 -14.96 6.51 18.11
CA ARG A 65 -15.33 7.44 19.19
C ARG A 65 -16.31 8.49 18.69
N VAL A 66 -16.10 9.00 17.48
CA VAL A 66 -17.04 9.97 16.92
C VAL A 66 -18.42 9.34 16.76
N LEU A 67 -18.48 8.16 16.20
CA LEU A 67 -19.76 7.50 15.93
C LEU A 67 -20.49 7.13 17.20
N GLU A 68 -19.74 6.74 18.25
CA GLU A 68 -20.35 6.40 19.53
C GLU A 68 -20.95 7.61 20.20
N GLY A 69 -20.39 8.78 19.98
CA GLY A 69 -20.85 10.00 20.61
C GLY A 69 -22.22 10.45 20.16
N ARG A 70 -22.64 10.05 18.98
CA ARG A 70 -23.97 10.36 18.43
C ARG A 70 -24.29 11.82 18.33
N ARG A 71 -23.26 12.65 18.26
CA ARG A 71 -23.39 14.07 18.09
C ARG A 71 -22.44 14.53 17.00
N TRP A 72 -22.92 14.56 15.78
CA TRP A 72 -22.08 14.90 14.65
C TRP A 72 -22.72 16.00 13.84
N THR A 73 -21.89 16.88 13.32
CA THR A 73 -22.34 17.78 12.26
C THR A 73 -22.06 17.09 10.92
N ALA A 74 -22.72 17.59 9.89
CA ALA A 74 -22.48 17.10 8.55
C ALA A 74 -21.02 17.29 8.15
N GLY A 75 -20.42 18.42 8.56
CA GLY A 75 -19.01 18.67 8.25
C GLY A 75 -18.09 17.70 8.93
N GLU A 76 -18.38 17.33 10.18
CA GLU A 76 -17.57 16.36 10.87
C GLU A 76 -17.63 14.99 10.20
N LEU A 77 -18.82 14.59 9.80
CA LEU A 77 -18.96 13.31 9.11
C LEU A 77 -18.26 13.34 7.75
N HIS A 78 -18.35 14.46 7.05
CA HIS A 78 -17.69 14.59 5.76
C HIS A 78 -16.17 14.46 5.93
N LEU A 79 -15.61 15.19 6.90
CA LEU A 79 -14.17 15.11 7.14
C LEU A 79 -13.74 13.70 7.51
N MET A 80 -14.51 13.06 8.37
CA MET A 80 -14.20 11.69 8.77
C MET A 80 -14.24 10.77 7.55
N ALA A 81 -15.24 10.94 6.67
CA ALA A 81 -15.34 10.12 5.48
C ALA A 81 -14.14 10.32 4.56
N VAL A 82 -13.70 11.57 4.40
CA VAL A 82 -12.52 11.85 3.59
C VAL A 82 -11.28 11.16 4.17
N GLU A 83 -11.08 11.31 5.47
CA GLU A 83 -9.91 10.71 6.12
C GLU A 83 -9.93 9.19 6.03
N LEU A 84 -11.09 8.58 6.25
CA LEU A 84 -11.20 7.13 6.17
C LEU A 84 -11.01 6.63 4.74
N THR A 85 -11.50 7.38 3.76
CA THR A 85 -11.32 7.01 2.36
C THR A 85 -9.84 7.02 1.99
N GLU A 86 -9.13 8.09 2.38
CA GLU A 86 -7.70 8.18 2.10
C GLU A 86 -6.94 7.06 2.78
N THR A 87 -7.30 6.76 4.01
CA THR A 87 -6.67 5.69 4.76
C THR A 87 -6.93 4.34 4.10
N LEU A 88 -8.15 4.11 3.64
CA LEU A 88 -8.47 2.85 2.96
C LEU A 88 -7.70 2.69 1.66
N VAL A 89 -7.49 3.78 0.93
CA VAL A 89 -6.68 3.71 -0.28
C VAL A 89 -5.27 3.24 0.05
N GLU A 90 -4.69 3.79 1.13
CA GLU A 90 -3.35 3.39 1.54
C GLU A 90 -3.30 1.94 1.99
N VAL A 91 -4.26 1.53 2.81
CA VAL A 91 -4.32 0.15 3.31
C VAL A 91 -4.53 -0.83 2.17
N HIS A 92 -5.38 -0.47 1.22
CA HIS A 92 -5.64 -1.30 0.05
C HIS A 92 -4.35 -1.51 -0.74
N ARG A 93 -3.56 -0.45 -0.90
CA ARG A 93 -2.28 -0.57 -1.61
C ARG A 93 -1.32 -1.49 -0.87
N VAL A 94 -1.27 -1.39 0.46
CA VAL A 94 -0.43 -2.28 1.24
C VAL A 94 -0.90 -3.72 1.08
N ALA A 95 -2.20 -3.95 1.12
CA ALA A 95 -2.75 -5.29 0.99
C ALA A 95 -2.44 -5.88 -0.37
N GLU A 96 -2.58 -5.08 -1.43
CA GLU A 96 -2.26 -5.55 -2.76
C GLU A 96 -0.80 -5.90 -2.90
N SER A 97 0.07 -5.05 -2.36
CA SER A 97 1.50 -5.30 -2.41
C SER A 97 1.87 -6.59 -1.69
N ARG A 98 1.32 -6.79 -0.51
CA ARG A 98 1.63 -7.99 0.27
C ARG A 98 1.02 -9.23 -0.36
N GLY A 99 -0.18 -9.11 -0.91
CA GLY A 99 -0.80 -10.21 -1.60
C GLY A 99 -0.01 -10.64 -2.82
N ALA A 100 0.48 -9.69 -3.58
CA ALA A 100 1.28 -9.98 -4.76
C ALA A 100 2.58 -10.68 -4.36
N ARG A 101 3.22 -10.24 -3.28
CA ARG A 101 4.45 -10.88 -2.82
C ARG A 101 4.19 -12.30 -2.35
N LEU A 102 3.08 -12.52 -1.66
CA LEU A 102 2.72 -13.86 -1.23
C LEU A 102 2.39 -14.75 -2.41
N ALA A 103 1.67 -14.22 -3.39
CA ALA A 103 1.34 -15.00 -4.58
C ALA A 103 2.58 -15.40 -5.36
N ALA A 104 3.54 -14.47 -5.47
CA ALA A 104 4.79 -14.76 -6.15
C ALA A 104 5.56 -15.87 -5.44
N ARG A 105 5.60 -15.82 -4.12
CA ARG A 105 6.27 -16.83 -3.34
C ARG A 105 5.58 -18.18 -3.43
N SER A 106 4.26 -18.17 -3.34
CA SER A 106 3.49 -19.39 -3.46
C SER A 106 3.63 -20.02 -4.82
N GLY A 107 3.60 -19.19 -5.85
CA GLY A 107 3.76 -19.68 -7.21
C GLY A 107 5.10 -20.34 -7.39
N SER A 108 6.16 -19.76 -6.88
CA SER A 108 7.46 -20.33 -6.93
C SER A 108 7.52 -21.64 -6.18
N GLY A 109 6.93 -21.67 -5.01
CA GLY A 109 6.94 -22.86 -4.22
C GLY A 109 6.12 -23.97 -4.83
N SER A 110 5.01 -23.65 -5.42
CA SER A 110 4.18 -24.61 -6.06
C SER A 110 4.81 -25.27 -7.22
N ARG A 111 5.57 -24.52 -7.94
CA ARG A 111 6.23 -25.04 -9.11
C ARG A 111 7.23 -26.07 -8.75
N GLY A 112 7.79 -25.98 -7.61
CA GLY A 112 8.75 -26.93 -7.16
C GLY A 112 8.14 -28.28 -6.87
N SER A 113 6.88 -28.34 -6.76
CA SER A 113 6.26 -29.60 -6.54
C SER A 113 5.80 -30.19 -7.84
#